data_87b2b1172b30876b8152a0abe0e23161
#
_entry.id   87b2b1172b30876b8152a0abe0e23161
#
_cell.length_a   1.000
_cell.length_b   1.000
_cell.length_c   1.000
_cell.angle_alpha   90.00
_cell.angle_beta   90.00
_cell.angle_gamma   90.00
#
_symmetry.space_group_name_H-M   'P 1'
#
loop_
_entity.id
_entity.type
_entity.pdbx_description
1 polymer ?
#
loop_
_entity_poly.entity_id
_entity_poly.type
_entity_poly.pdbx_seq_one_letter_code
_entity_poly.pdbx_strand_id
1 'polypeptide(L)'
;MGIEVSADKVVTLNDQHQNGVDTSVDGNPTKGRFRGITLLHVFSRNQRGARRDDGNPLIHALKGRKGFSIVAHWRGQVMARSKAILEKAAEQLEGFDYVVPMPSSSPFCAEFAALVAQVCGAEILEPSFLRKRRVGEVLAEAKASPPNAGRDKRALASLLYAWERTNPEAIYQAKDVDVRLRLLFNAFALEGEAPELQGKRVLIVDDIFATGSSLASVREIVGNQLGAEVSAVFFLSGV
;
A
#
# COMPACT_ATOMS: atom_id res chain seq x y z
N MET A 1 15.30 7.57 -14.70
CA MET A 1 14.28 7.04 -15.65
C MET A 1 12.91 7.36 -15.10
N GLY A 2 12.10 8.11 -15.86
CA GLY A 2 10.79 8.58 -15.42
C GLY A 2 9.65 7.98 -16.22
N ILE A 3 8.48 8.60 -16.09
CA ILE A 3 7.28 8.27 -16.85
C ILE A 3 6.79 9.48 -17.65
N GLU A 4 6.21 9.23 -18.80
CA GLU A 4 5.43 10.19 -19.56
C GLU A 4 3.98 9.77 -19.65
N VAL A 5 3.09 10.74 -19.78
CA VAL A 5 1.65 10.52 -19.89
C VAL A 5 1.14 11.30 -21.10
N SER A 6 0.63 10.59 -22.10
CA SER A 6 0.03 11.23 -23.27
C SER A 6 -1.30 11.94 -22.94
N ALA A 7 -1.83 12.71 -23.89
CA ALA A 7 -3.15 13.33 -23.78
C ALA A 7 -4.26 12.28 -23.57
N ASP A 8 -4.11 11.09 -24.15
CA ASP A 8 -5.03 9.96 -24.02
C ASP A 8 -4.78 9.13 -22.75
N LYS A 9 -3.98 9.64 -21.79
CA LYS A 9 -3.62 8.98 -20.54
C LYS A 9 -2.90 7.62 -20.70
N VAL A 10 -2.17 7.45 -21.79
CA VAL A 10 -1.28 6.31 -21.98
C VAL A 10 0.04 6.61 -21.28
N VAL A 11 0.46 5.71 -20.38
CA VAL A 11 1.72 5.82 -19.64
C VAL A 11 2.83 5.08 -20.38
N THR A 12 3.97 5.74 -20.54
CA THR A 12 5.20 5.19 -21.12
C THR A 12 6.39 5.46 -20.19
N LEU A 13 7.47 4.73 -20.36
CA LEU A 13 8.74 5.02 -19.68
C LEU A 13 9.57 6.00 -20.53
N ASN A 14 10.27 6.91 -19.86
CA ASN A 14 11.21 7.82 -20.49
C ASN A 14 12.54 7.82 -19.72
N ASP A 15 13.61 7.50 -20.44
CA ASP A 15 14.95 7.36 -19.85
C ASP A 15 15.72 8.69 -19.75
N GLN A 16 15.19 9.78 -20.32
CA GLN A 16 15.84 11.10 -20.36
C GLN A 16 15.59 11.94 -19.09
N HIS A 17 14.63 11.55 -18.26
CA HIS A 17 14.27 12.27 -17.03
C HIS A 17 13.73 11.32 -15.94
N GLN A 18 13.52 11.86 -14.74
CA GLN A 18 12.96 11.14 -13.58
C GLN A 18 11.62 11.74 -13.12
N ASN A 19 10.87 12.41 -14.00
CA ASN A 19 9.63 13.09 -13.63
C ASN A 19 8.55 12.09 -13.21
N GLY A 20 7.80 12.45 -12.19
CA GLY A 20 6.67 11.68 -11.66
C GLY A 20 7.08 10.44 -10.87
N VAL A 21 7.91 9.58 -11.41
CA VAL A 21 8.43 8.36 -10.78
C VAL A 21 9.85 8.12 -11.26
N ASP A 22 10.76 7.83 -10.35
CA ASP A 22 12.05 7.27 -10.70
C ASP A 22 11.95 5.75 -10.78
N THR A 23 12.10 5.21 -11.99
CA THR A 23 12.09 3.76 -12.26
C THR A 23 13.48 3.20 -12.54
N SER A 24 14.56 3.97 -12.28
CA SER A 24 15.92 3.51 -12.49
C SER A 24 16.31 2.42 -11.48
N VAL A 25 17.10 1.45 -11.93
CA VAL A 25 17.63 0.40 -11.05
C VAL A 25 18.68 0.98 -10.10
N ASP A 26 19.48 1.96 -10.55
CA ASP A 26 20.56 2.53 -9.74
C ASP A 26 20.04 3.37 -8.58
N GLY A 27 19.01 4.20 -8.82
CA GLY A 27 18.38 5.05 -7.80
C GLY A 27 17.48 4.32 -6.82
N ASN A 28 17.20 3.04 -7.05
CA ASN A 28 16.26 2.22 -6.28
C ASN A 28 16.92 0.91 -5.81
N PRO A 29 16.34 0.20 -4.81
CA PRO A 29 15.19 0.61 -4.02
C PRO A 29 15.52 1.72 -3.02
N THR A 30 14.50 2.46 -2.59
CA THR A 30 14.61 3.36 -1.44
C THR A 30 14.11 2.68 -0.17
N LYS A 31 14.70 3.05 0.96
CA LYS A 31 14.38 2.49 2.28
C LYS A 31 13.71 3.54 3.15
N GLY A 32 12.84 3.08 4.02
CA GLY A 32 12.18 3.92 5.00
C GLY A 32 11.85 3.17 6.28
N ARG A 33 11.29 3.90 7.24
CA ARG A 33 10.72 3.33 8.46
C ARG A 33 9.37 3.98 8.74
N PHE A 34 8.41 3.17 9.16
CA PHE A 34 7.10 3.62 9.56
C PHE A 34 6.65 2.86 10.80
N ARG A 35 6.48 3.56 11.94
CA ARG A 35 6.05 2.98 13.22
C ARG A 35 6.82 1.72 13.61
N GLY A 36 8.13 1.72 13.42
CA GLY A 36 9.01 0.58 13.72
C GLY A 36 9.13 -0.48 12.62
N ILE A 37 8.29 -0.42 11.59
CA ILE A 37 8.34 -1.33 10.42
C ILE A 37 9.42 -0.84 9.45
N THR A 38 10.23 -1.76 8.95
CA THR A 38 11.14 -1.50 7.82
C THR A 38 10.36 -1.49 6.52
N LEU A 39 10.57 -0.46 5.71
CA LEU A 39 9.93 -0.28 4.41
C LEU A 39 10.97 -0.36 3.29
N LEU A 40 10.62 -1.05 2.21
CA LEU A 40 11.31 -1.01 0.94
C LEU A 40 10.36 -0.49 -0.13
N HIS A 41 10.81 0.48 -0.93
CA HIS A 41 10.05 1.00 -2.06
C HIS A 41 10.79 0.68 -3.35
N VAL A 42 10.14 -0.06 -4.25
CA VAL A 42 10.74 -0.47 -5.51
C VAL A 42 10.99 0.72 -6.41
N PHE A 43 10.01 1.61 -6.55
CA PHE A 43 10.16 2.87 -7.27
C PHE A 43 9.95 4.06 -6.34
N SER A 44 10.66 5.14 -6.62
CA SER A 44 10.57 6.38 -5.85
C SER A 44 9.70 7.40 -6.57
N ARG A 45 8.77 8.03 -5.83
CA ARG A 45 8.06 9.20 -6.34
C ARG A 45 9.01 10.39 -6.42
N ASN A 46 8.90 11.13 -7.53
CA ASN A 46 9.58 12.40 -7.69
C ASN A 46 8.54 13.53 -7.65
N GLN A 47 8.76 14.52 -6.77
CA GLN A 47 7.83 15.65 -6.60
C GLN A 47 7.77 16.59 -7.82
N ARG A 48 8.77 16.54 -8.71
CA ARG A 48 8.78 17.35 -9.93
C ARG A 48 7.67 16.89 -10.87
N GLY A 49 6.59 17.67 -10.94
CA GLY A 49 5.39 17.38 -11.75
C GLY A 49 4.33 16.51 -11.09
N ALA A 50 4.50 16.13 -9.83
CA ALA A 50 3.51 15.35 -9.10
C ALA A 50 2.28 16.21 -8.74
N ARG A 51 1.08 15.76 -9.13
CA ARG A 51 -0.18 16.26 -8.57
C ARG A 51 -0.34 15.71 -7.16
N ARG A 52 -0.93 16.52 -6.27
CA ARG A 52 -1.13 16.18 -4.83
C ARG A 52 -2.22 15.14 -4.54
N ASP A 53 -2.67 14.35 -5.51
CA ASP A 53 -3.66 13.32 -5.25
C ASP A 53 -2.97 12.00 -4.81
N ASP A 54 -3.70 11.16 -4.07
CA ASP A 54 -3.21 9.88 -3.51
C ASP A 54 -2.85 8.85 -4.61
N GLY A 55 -2.92 9.23 -5.87
CA GLY A 55 -2.66 8.37 -7.01
C GLY A 55 -1.47 8.84 -7.84
N ASN A 56 -0.85 7.89 -8.50
CA ASN A 56 0.19 8.13 -9.48
C ASN A 56 -0.28 7.58 -10.83
N PRO A 57 -0.03 8.27 -11.97
CA PRO A 57 -0.41 7.78 -13.29
C PRO A 57 0.04 6.35 -13.58
N LEU A 58 1.26 5.96 -13.15
CA LEU A 58 1.77 4.60 -13.33
C LEU A 58 0.91 3.58 -12.60
N ILE A 59 0.59 3.81 -11.32
CA ILE A 59 -0.28 2.91 -10.53
C ILE A 59 -1.69 2.86 -11.12
N HIS A 60 -2.24 4.01 -11.58
CA HIS A 60 -3.54 4.02 -12.23
C HIS A 60 -3.54 3.21 -13.53
N ALA A 61 -2.48 3.31 -14.34
CA ALA A 61 -2.34 2.57 -15.59
C ALA A 61 -2.18 1.06 -15.34
N LEU A 62 -1.35 0.66 -14.35
CA LEU A 62 -1.17 -0.75 -13.98
C LEU A 62 -2.45 -1.40 -13.44
N LYS A 63 -3.31 -0.59 -12.81
CA LYS A 63 -4.62 -1.03 -12.27
C LYS A 63 -5.79 -0.81 -13.23
N GLY A 64 -5.59 -0.23 -14.41
CA GLY A 64 -6.66 0.13 -15.36
C GLY A 64 -7.68 1.12 -14.78
N ARG A 65 -7.23 2.13 -14.02
CA ARG A 65 -8.12 3.06 -13.30
C ARG A 65 -8.03 4.49 -13.84
N LYS A 66 -9.09 5.27 -13.60
CA LYS A 66 -9.21 6.71 -13.98
C LYS A 66 -8.93 6.97 -15.47
N GLY A 67 -9.13 5.96 -16.33
CA GLY A 67 -8.87 6.03 -17.77
C GLY A 67 -7.39 5.98 -18.16
N PHE A 68 -6.47 5.77 -17.20
CA PHE A 68 -5.07 5.53 -17.52
C PHE A 68 -4.86 4.12 -18.05
N SER A 69 -3.94 3.98 -19.01
CA SER A 69 -3.52 2.70 -19.57
C SER A 69 -2.00 2.63 -19.75
N ILE A 70 -1.50 1.43 -19.89
CA ILE A 70 -0.10 1.13 -20.22
C ILE A 70 -0.09 -0.04 -21.21
N VAL A 71 0.61 0.10 -22.32
CA VAL A 71 0.68 -0.99 -23.31
C VAL A 71 1.58 -2.12 -22.80
N ALA A 72 1.36 -3.35 -23.28
CA ALA A 72 2.03 -4.55 -22.80
C ALA A 72 3.57 -4.45 -22.80
N HIS A 73 4.15 -3.81 -23.81
CA HIS A 73 5.59 -3.58 -23.90
C HIS A 73 6.12 -2.79 -22.67
N TRP A 74 5.52 -1.63 -22.37
CA TRP A 74 5.95 -0.80 -21.24
C TRP A 74 5.64 -1.44 -19.89
N ARG A 75 4.48 -2.13 -19.79
CA ARG A 75 4.17 -2.94 -18.60
C ARG A 75 5.25 -3.98 -18.34
N GLY A 76 5.68 -4.71 -19.37
CA GLY A 76 6.75 -5.69 -19.28
C GLY A 76 8.08 -5.08 -18.80
N GLN A 77 8.44 -3.90 -19.34
CA GLN A 77 9.66 -3.20 -18.88
C GLN A 77 9.57 -2.73 -17.42
N VAL A 78 8.41 -2.20 -16.99
CA VAL A 78 8.17 -1.83 -15.60
C VAL A 78 8.36 -3.03 -14.67
N MET A 79 7.78 -4.18 -15.00
CA MET A 79 7.93 -5.40 -14.21
C MET A 79 9.35 -5.95 -14.21
N ALA A 80 10.04 -5.91 -15.36
CA ALA A 80 11.45 -6.32 -15.45
C ALA A 80 12.36 -5.44 -14.59
N ARG A 81 12.17 -4.12 -14.60
CA ARG A 81 12.89 -3.19 -13.71
C ARG A 81 12.58 -3.44 -12.25
N SER A 82 11.31 -3.68 -11.93
CA SER A 82 10.90 -4.03 -10.55
C SER A 82 11.63 -5.28 -10.07
N LYS A 83 11.72 -6.30 -10.91
CA LYS A 83 12.47 -7.53 -10.61
C LYS A 83 13.95 -7.25 -10.36
N ALA A 84 14.60 -6.53 -11.24
CA ALA A 84 16.02 -6.19 -11.10
C ALA A 84 16.32 -5.39 -9.81
N ILE A 85 15.41 -4.47 -9.43
CA ILE A 85 15.52 -3.70 -8.18
C ILE A 85 15.34 -4.60 -6.95
N LEU A 86 14.39 -5.52 -6.98
CA LEU A 86 14.16 -6.48 -5.90
C LEU A 86 15.36 -7.44 -5.77
N GLU A 87 15.90 -7.95 -6.87
CA GLU A 87 17.11 -8.80 -6.90
C GLU A 87 18.33 -8.07 -6.33
N LYS A 88 18.50 -6.78 -6.64
CA LYS A 88 19.52 -5.92 -6.02
C LYS A 88 19.34 -5.80 -4.50
N ALA A 89 18.13 -5.93 -4.01
CA ALA A 89 17.80 -5.87 -2.59
C ALA A 89 17.66 -7.26 -1.93
N ALA A 90 18.01 -8.35 -2.61
CA ALA A 90 17.74 -9.73 -2.19
C ALA A 90 18.20 -10.01 -0.76
N GLU A 91 19.42 -9.60 -0.35
CA GLU A 91 19.93 -9.77 1.02
C GLU A 91 19.00 -9.17 2.09
N GLN A 92 18.24 -8.13 1.75
CA GLN A 92 17.31 -7.47 2.67
C GLN A 92 15.94 -8.16 2.71
N LEU A 93 15.70 -9.00 1.71
CA LEU A 93 14.46 -9.76 1.51
C LEU A 93 14.60 -11.24 1.90
N GLU A 94 15.76 -11.63 2.41
CA GLU A 94 16.00 -13.00 2.85
C GLU A 94 15.35 -13.31 4.21
N GLY A 95 14.96 -14.58 4.38
CA GLY A 95 14.48 -15.14 5.64
C GLY A 95 13.09 -14.73 6.04
N PHE A 96 12.26 -14.19 5.14
CA PHE A 96 10.82 -14.09 5.38
C PHE A 96 10.15 -15.44 5.19
N ASP A 97 9.23 -15.78 6.10
CA ASP A 97 8.42 -17.00 5.97
C ASP A 97 7.30 -16.78 4.95
N TYR A 98 6.64 -15.62 5.03
CA TYR A 98 5.46 -15.33 4.21
C TYR A 98 5.51 -13.94 3.57
N VAL A 99 4.96 -13.88 2.35
CA VAL A 99 4.56 -12.64 1.66
C VAL A 99 3.05 -12.55 1.69
N VAL A 100 2.53 -11.44 2.24
CA VAL A 100 1.08 -11.18 2.33
C VAL A 100 0.74 -9.97 1.47
N PRO A 101 0.02 -10.15 0.35
CA PRO A 101 -0.49 -9.02 -0.42
C PRO A 101 -1.56 -8.26 0.37
N MET A 102 -1.57 -6.94 0.28
CA MET A 102 -2.66 -6.14 0.83
C MET A 102 -3.98 -6.45 0.11
N PRO A 103 -5.11 -6.60 0.85
CA PRO A 103 -6.42 -6.84 0.23
C PRO A 103 -6.76 -5.74 -0.78
N SER A 104 -6.74 -6.06 -2.06
CA SER A 104 -6.95 -5.14 -3.17
C SER A 104 -7.99 -5.69 -4.14
N SER A 105 -8.81 -4.80 -4.73
CA SER A 105 -9.71 -5.16 -5.83
C SER A 105 -9.03 -5.23 -7.20
N SER A 106 -7.73 -4.91 -7.26
CA SER A 106 -6.94 -4.98 -8.50
C SER A 106 -6.00 -6.17 -8.43
N PRO A 107 -5.87 -6.96 -9.50
CA PRO A 107 -4.95 -8.09 -9.56
C PRO A 107 -3.48 -7.67 -9.47
N PHE A 108 -3.17 -6.40 -9.73
CA PHE A 108 -1.80 -5.91 -9.74
C PHE A 108 -1.05 -6.11 -8.40
N CYS A 109 -1.75 -5.95 -7.27
CA CYS A 109 -1.11 -6.15 -5.96
C CYS A 109 -0.69 -7.62 -5.76
N ALA A 110 -1.53 -8.57 -6.16
CA ALA A 110 -1.21 -10.00 -6.12
C ALA A 110 -0.09 -10.37 -7.10
N GLU A 111 -0.11 -9.81 -8.32
CA GLU A 111 0.95 -10.00 -9.32
C GLU A 111 2.31 -9.47 -8.79
N PHE A 112 2.30 -8.30 -8.17
CA PHE A 112 3.51 -7.74 -7.58
C PHE A 112 3.98 -8.56 -6.36
N ALA A 113 3.07 -9.03 -5.51
CA ALA A 113 3.41 -9.90 -4.39
C ALA A 113 4.03 -11.23 -4.85
N ALA A 114 3.54 -11.81 -5.95
CA ALA A 114 4.12 -13.00 -6.54
C ALA A 114 5.57 -12.77 -7.00
N LEU A 115 5.84 -11.60 -7.59
CA LEU A 115 7.20 -11.21 -7.97
C LEU A 115 8.11 -11.07 -6.73
N VAL A 116 7.64 -10.41 -5.67
CA VAL A 116 8.38 -10.26 -4.40
C VAL A 116 8.66 -11.63 -3.80
N ALA A 117 7.65 -12.50 -3.70
CA ALA A 117 7.79 -13.86 -3.15
C ALA A 117 8.81 -14.71 -3.93
N GLN A 118 8.79 -14.61 -5.26
CA GLN A 118 9.78 -15.27 -6.11
C GLN A 118 11.22 -14.83 -5.80
N VAL A 119 11.43 -13.53 -5.55
CA VAL A 119 12.79 -12.99 -5.30
C VAL A 119 13.26 -13.35 -3.89
N CYS A 120 12.39 -13.27 -2.88
CA CYS A 120 12.78 -13.55 -1.49
C CYS A 120 12.70 -15.04 -1.12
N GLY A 121 12.15 -15.90 -1.98
CA GLY A 121 11.98 -17.33 -1.71
C GLY A 121 10.95 -17.66 -0.62
N ALA A 122 10.02 -16.73 -0.34
CA ALA A 122 8.99 -16.88 0.68
C ALA A 122 7.68 -17.41 0.11
N GLU A 123 6.87 -18.04 0.95
CA GLU A 123 5.53 -18.50 0.58
C GLU A 123 4.53 -17.34 0.52
N ILE A 124 3.61 -17.37 -0.46
CA ILE A 124 2.50 -16.41 -0.49
C ILE A 124 1.41 -16.90 0.44
N LEU A 125 1.09 -16.07 1.43
CA LEU A 125 -0.06 -16.27 2.30
C LEU A 125 -1.20 -15.36 1.81
N GLU A 126 -2.25 -15.97 1.27
CA GLU A 126 -3.42 -15.25 0.78
C GLU A 126 -4.10 -14.46 1.92
N PRO A 127 -4.47 -13.20 1.70
CA PRO A 127 -4.99 -12.32 2.75
C PRO A 127 -6.48 -12.58 3.08
N SER A 128 -6.98 -13.80 2.90
CA SER A 128 -8.39 -14.17 3.16
C SER A 128 -8.80 -14.01 4.62
N PHE A 129 -7.83 -14.02 5.54
CA PHE A 129 -8.03 -13.72 6.96
C PHE A 129 -8.17 -12.23 7.29
N LEU A 130 -8.00 -11.34 6.29
CA LEU A 130 -8.12 -9.89 6.41
C LEU A 130 -9.34 -9.40 5.61
N ARG A 131 -10.29 -8.77 6.26
CA ARG A 131 -11.36 -8.05 5.56
C ARG A 131 -11.31 -6.55 5.80
N LYS A 132 -11.82 -5.81 4.85
CA LYS A 132 -12.07 -4.37 5.07
C LYS A 132 -13.22 -4.20 6.04
N ARG A 133 -13.07 -3.30 6.98
CA ARG A 133 -14.10 -2.96 7.96
C ARG A 133 -15.23 -2.16 7.30
N ARG A 134 -16.39 -2.19 7.93
CA ARG A 134 -17.55 -1.36 7.56
C ARG A 134 -17.52 -0.03 8.32
N VAL A 135 -18.15 0.98 7.78
CA VAL A 135 -18.22 2.32 8.41
C VAL A 135 -18.85 2.22 9.78
N GLY A 136 -19.91 1.41 9.94
CA GLY A 136 -20.57 1.20 11.23
C GLY A 136 -19.66 0.62 12.31
N GLU A 137 -18.79 -0.32 11.95
CA GLU A 137 -17.82 -0.92 12.89
C GLU A 137 -16.77 0.11 13.35
N VAL A 138 -16.24 0.90 12.41
CA VAL A 138 -15.24 1.93 12.72
C VAL A 138 -15.88 3.05 13.57
N LEU A 139 -17.11 3.44 13.26
CA LEU A 139 -17.86 4.44 14.02
C LEU A 139 -18.16 3.96 15.44
N ALA A 140 -18.60 2.71 15.61
CA ALA A 140 -18.89 2.12 16.92
C ALA A 140 -17.64 2.10 17.81
N GLU A 141 -16.49 1.67 17.28
CA GLU A 141 -15.21 1.70 17.99
C GLU A 141 -14.80 3.12 18.37
N ALA A 142 -14.91 4.08 17.43
CA ALA A 142 -14.55 5.47 17.69
C ALA A 142 -15.46 6.14 18.75
N LYS A 143 -16.71 5.69 18.90
CA LYS A 143 -17.61 6.14 19.96
C LYS A 143 -17.28 5.51 21.32
N ALA A 144 -16.96 4.20 21.32
CA ALA A 144 -16.62 3.48 22.54
C ALA A 144 -15.26 3.91 23.11
N SER A 145 -14.29 4.19 22.23
CA SER A 145 -12.94 4.65 22.58
C SER A 145 -12.52 5.80 21.65
N PRO A 146 -12.92 7.03 21.98
CA PRO A 146 -12.65 8.18 21.11
C PRO A 146 -11.15 8.37 20.83
N PRO A 147 -10.73 8.37 19.56
CA PRO A 147 -9.32 8.54 19.24
C PRO A 147 -8.83 9.95 19.58
N ASN A 148 -7.59 10.04 20.02
CA ASN A 148 -6.98 11.34 20.33
C ASN A 148 -6.58 12.08 19.03
N ALA A 149 -7.43 12.97 18.57
CA ALA A 149 -7.19 13.80 17.38
C ALA A 149 -6.39 15.08 17.66
N GLY A 150 -5.96 15.33 18.90
CA GLY A 150 -5.19 16.52 19.25
C GLY A 150 -5.86 17.81 18.76
N ARG A 151 -5.17 18.56 17.87
CA ARG A 151 -5.68 19.81 17.26
C ARG A 151 -6.79 19.58 16.20
N ASP A 152 -6.95 18.36 15.72
CA ASP A 152 -7.92 18.01 14.66
C ASP A 152 -9.28 17.53 15.20
N LYS A 153 -9.59 17.80 16.48
CA LYS A 153 -10.84 17.42 17.15
C LYS A 153 -12.10 17.83 16.39
N ARG A 154 -12.12 19.04 15.81
CA ARG A 154 -13.26 19.51 15.01
C ARG A 154 -13.45 18.70 13.74
N ALA A 155 -12.35 18.40 13.04
CA ALA A 155 -12.39 17.56 11.84
C ALA A 155 -12.86 16.13 12.16
N LEU A 156 -12.40 15.57 13.28
CA LEU A 156 -12.89 14.28 13.78
C LEU A 156 -14.38 14.31 14.08
N ALA A 157 -14.87 15.30 14.82
CA ALA A 157 -16.29 15.43 15.15
C ALA A 157 -17.17 15.52 13.87
N SER A 158 -16.74 16.32 12.88
CA SER A 158 -17.44 16.44 11.60
C SER A 158 -17.45 15.11 10.83
N LEU A 159 -16.36 14.36 10.86
CA LEU A 159 -16.26 13.05 10.21
C LEU A 159 -17.19 12.02 10.87
N LEU A 160 -17.18 11.92 12.20
CA LEU A 160 -18.06 10.99 12.93
C LEU A 160 -19.53 11.32 12.70
N TYR A 161 -19.90 12.62 12.70
CA TYR A 161 -21.27 13.06 12.37
C TYR A 161 -21.67 12.72 10.93
N ALA A 162 -20.76 12.79 9.96
CA ALA A 162 -21.02 12.36 8.59
C ALA A 162 -21.22 10.84 8.51
N TRP A 163 -20.43 10.06 9.25
CA TRP A 163 -20.57 8.60 9.28
C TRP A 163 -21.87 8.12 9.92
N GLU A 164 -22.44 8.84 10.90
CA GLU A 164 -23.75 8.56 11.47
C GLU A 164 -24.90 8.60 10.43
N ARG A 165 -24.67 9.33 9.31
CA ARG A 165 -25.60 9.46 8.20
C ARG A 165 -25.24 8.61 6.99
N THR A 166 -24.15 7.91 7.06
CA THR A 166 -23.69 6.99 6.02
C THR A 166 -24.29 5.61 6.27
N ASN A 167 -24.51 4.82 5.20
CA ASN A 167 -24.89 3.42 5.35
C ASN A 167 -23.83 2.69 6.21
N PRO A 168 -24.19 2.14 7.38
CA PRO A 168 -23.25 1.48 8.28
C PRO A 168 -22.58 0.25 7.65
N GLU A 169 -23.24 -0.39 6.66
CA GLU A 169 -22.71 -1.53 5.91
C GLU A 169 -21.74 -1.14 4.79
N ALA A 170 -21.60 0.16 4.51
CA ALA A 170 -20.63 0.63 3.52
C ALA A 170 -19.20 0.27 3.95
N ILE A 171 -18.40 -0.17 2.99
CA ILE A 171 -17.00 -0.50 3.23
C ILE A 171 -16.22 0.79 3.57
N TYR A 172 -15.53 0.78 4.70
CA TYR A 172 -14.64 1.87 5.09
C TYR A 172 -13.50 2.03 4.08
N GLN A 173 -13.29 3.25 3.62
CA GLN A 173 -12.24 3.61 2.68
C GLN A 173 -11.38 4.71 3.30
N ALA A 174 -10.13 4.39 3.66
CA ALA A 174 -9.22 5.38 4.23
C ALA A 174 -8.99 6.60 3.32
N LYS A 175 -9.07 6.42 1.99
CA LYS A 175 -8.92 7.51 1.01
C LYS A 175 -10.00 8.58 1.11
N ASP A 176 -11.19 8.23 1.62
CA ASP A 176 -12.33 9.15 1.75
C ASP A 176 -12.27 9.93 3.08
N VAL A 177 -11.28 9.63 3.92
CA VAL A 177 -11.02 10.31 5.19
C VAL A 177 -9.92 11.36 5.00
N ASP A 178 -10.06 12.50 5.67
CA ASP A 178 -9.02 13.53 5.72
C ASP A 178 -7.67 12.88 6.11
N VAL A 179 -6.62 13.20 5.37
CA VAL A 179 -5.28 12.62 5.54
C VAL A 179 -4.78 12.67 6.98
N ARG A 180 -5.12 13.75 7.71
CA ARG A 180 -4.73 13.97 9.12
C ARG A 180 -5.40 13.00 10.10
N LEU A 181 -6.53 12.43 9.72
CA LEU A 181 -7.33 11.53 10.55
C LEU A 181 -7.16 10.05 10.18
N ARG A 182 -6.60 9.74 9.02
CA ARG A 182 -6.54 8.35 8.50
C ARG A 182 -5.86 7.37 9.46
N LEU A 183 -4.84 7.80 10.18
CA LEU A 183 -4.09 6.97 11.13
C LEU A 183 -4.80 6.76 12.47
N LEU A 184 -5.96 7.39 12.67
CA LEU A 184 -6.79 7.21 13.87
C LEU A 184 -7.71 6.00 13.78
N PHE A 185 -7.84 5.40 12.60
CA PHE A 185 -8.81 4.34 12.35
C PHE A 185 -8.16 3.11 11.71
N ASN A 186 -8.56 1.94 12.19
CA ASN A 186 -8.16 0.68 11.58
C ASN A 186 -9.07 0.36 10.39
N ALA A 187 -8.46 0.14 9.22
CA ALA A 187 -9.18 -0.16 7.97
C ALA A 187 -9.53 -1.64 7.81
N PHE A 188 -8.86 -2.52 8.56
CA PHE A 188 -8.99 -3.97 8.43
C PHE A 188 -9.40 -4.61 9.76
N ALA A 189 -9.98 -5.79 9.68
CA ALA A 189 -10.27 -6.70 10.79
C ALA A 189 -9.92 -8.12 10.38
N LEU A 190 -9.72 -9.00 11.36
CA LEU A 190 -9.63 -10.44 11.14
C LEU A 190 -10.98 -10.97 10.65
N GLU A 191 -10.93 -11.96 9.76
CA GLU A 191 -12.09 -12.71 9.29
C GLU A 191 -11.74 -14.20 9.17
N GLY A 192 -12.65 -15.05 9.62
CA GLY A 192 -12.45 -16.49 9.56
C GLY A 192 -11.34 -17.01 10.48
N GLU A 193 -10.67 -18.08 10.05
CA GLU A 193 -9.59 -18.71 10.79
C GLU A 193 -8.30 -17.92 10.61
N ALA A 194 -7.70 -17.52 11.72
CA ALA A 194 -6.44 -16.79 11.71
C ALA A 194 -5.26 -17.76 11.45
N PRO A 195 -4.32 -17.39 10.55
CA PRO A 195 -3.12 -18.20 10.35
C PRO A 195 -2.21 -18.17 11.57
N GLU A 196 -1.44 -19.26 11.79
CA GLU A 196 -0.42 -19.31 12.84
C GLU A 196 0.81 -18.51 12.40
N LEU A 197 0.95 -17.29 12.92
CA LEU A 197 2.04 -16.37 12.55
C LEU A 197 2.96 -16.01 13.73
N GLN A 198 2.77 -16.62 14.91
CA GLN A 198 3.60 -16.33 16.08
C GLN A 198 5.08 -16.57 15.78
N GLY A 199 5.90 -15.52 15.92
CA GLY A 199 7.35 -15.57 15.66
C GLY A 199 7.74 -15.70 14.18
N LYS A 200 6.79 -15.67 13.26
CA LYS A 200 7.05 -15.69 11.83
C LYS A 200 7.48 -14.31 11.31
N ARG A 201 8.34 -14.28 10.30
CA ARG A 201 8.71 -13.06 9.58
C ARG A 201 7.81 -12.86 8.36
N VAL A 202 6.99 -11.82 8.40
CA VAL A 202 5.96 -11.56 7.39
C VAL A 202 6.29 -10.27 6.62
N LEU A 203 6.29 -10.37 5.30
CA LEU A 203 6.51 -9.26 4.38
C LEU A 203 5.17 -8.83 3.77
N ILE A 204 4.65 -7.69 4.20
CA ILE A 204 3.44 -7.09 3.62
C ILE A 204 3.78 -6.42 2.30
N VAL A 205 2.98 -6.68 1.28
CA VAL A 205 3.18 -6.11 -0.07
C VAL A 205 1.99 -5.28 -0.51
N ASP A 206 2.24 -4.04 -0.95
CA ASP A 206 1.20 -3.16 -1.50
C ASP A 206 1.74 -2.35 -2.68
N ASP A 207 0.83 -1.76 -3.45
CA ASP A 207 1.18 -1.00 -4.65
C ASP A 207 1.71 0.41 -4.34
N ILE A 208 1.22 1.07 -3.30
CA ILE A 208 1.64 2.43 -2.97
C ILE A 208 1.67 2.70 -1.47
N PHE A 209 2.75 3.28 -1.00
CA PHE A 209 2.80 3.86 0.34
C PHE A 209 2.31 5.31 0.28
N ALA A 210 1.08 5.56 0.75
CA ALA A 210 0.53 6.92 0.84
C ALA A 210 0.71 7.49 2.27
N THR A 211 -0.24 7.24 3.15
CA THR A 211 -0.19 7.70 4.56
C THR A 211 0.26 6.62 5.53
N GLY A 212 0.37 5.39 5.07
CA GLY A 212 0.65 4.22 5.89
C GLY A 212 -0.53 3.75 6.75
N SER A 213 -1.74 4.31 6.59
CA SER A 213 -2.91 3.91 7.40
C SER A 213 -3.31 2.45 7.19
N SER A 214 -3.30 1.98 5.95
CA SER A 214 -3.55 0.56 5.64
C SER A 214 -2.48 -0.34 6.26
N LEU A 215 -1.20 0.03 6.13
CA LEU A 215 -0.09 -0.71 6.75
C LEU A 215 -0.20 -0.73 8.27
N ALA A 216 -0.53 0.41 8.90
CA ALA A 216 -0.72 0.48 10.35
C ALA A 216 -1.81 -0.48 10.84
N SER A 217 -2.93 -0.54 10.09
CA SER A 217 -4.04 -1.44 10.40
C SER A 217 -3.67 -2.93 10.24
N VAL A 218 -2.96 -3.30 9.16
CA VAL A 218 -2.51 -4.69 8.97
C VAL A 218 -1.43 -5.06 9.95
N ARG A 219 -0.50 -4.15 10.29
CA ARG A 219 0.50 -4.37 11.35
C ARG A 219 -0.15 -4.66 12.70
N GLU A 220 -1.24 -3.96 13.03
CA GLU A 220 -1.98 -4.21 14.27
C GLU A 220 -2.47 -5.65 14.34
N ILE A 221 -2.97 -6.17 13.22
CA ILE A 221 -3.48 -7.55 13.14
C ILE A 221 -2.29 -8.54 13.08
N VAL A 222 -1.47 -8.45 12.04
CA VAL A 222 -0.43 -9.44 11.74
C VAL A 222 0.69 -9.40 12.79
N GLY A 223 1.11 -8.21 13.22
CA GLY A 223 2.18 -8.03 14.19
C GLY A 223 1.71 -8.19 15.63
N ASN A 224 0.69 -7.41 16.04
CA ASN A 224 0.34 -7.35 17.47
C ASN A 224 -0.62 -8.48 17.88
N GLN A 225 -1.61 -8.82 17.04
CA GLN A 225 -2.59 -9.87 17.40
C GLN A 225 -2.10 -11.27 17.05
N LEU A 226 -1.41 -11.45 15.88
CA LEU A 226 -0.91 -12.76 15.43
C LEU A 226 0.58 -13.00 15.76
N GLY A 227 1.28 -12.01 16.35
CA GLY A 227 2.64 -12.17 16.87
C GLY A 227 3.74 -12.28 15.83
N ALA A 228 3.54 -11.81 14.60
CA ALA A 228 4.54 -11.84 13.54
C ALA A 228 5.52 -10.65 13.62
N GLU A 229 6.74 -10.85 13.12
CA GLU A 229 7.67 -9.76 12.78
C GLU A 229 7.31 -9.20 11.39
N VAL A 230 6.90 -7.94 11.33
CA VAL A 230 6.38 -7.32 10.10
C VAL A 230 7.39 -6.38 9.46
N SER A 231 7.63 -6.57 8.17
CA SER A 231 8.24 -5.60 7.25
C SER A 231 7.33 -5.37 6.04
N ALA A 232 7.62 -4.37 5.22
CA ALA A 232 6.76 -4.11 4.07
C ALA A 232 7.55 -3.71 2.81
N VAL A 233 7.04 -4.14 1.65
CA VAL A 233 7.49 -3.73 0.33
C VAL A 233 6.36 -3.02 -0.40
N PHE A 234 6.66 -1.85 -0.93
CA PHE A 234 5.75 -1.08 -1.77
C PHE A 234 6.30 -0.97 -3.18
N PHE A 235 5.42 -1.09 -4.15
CA PHE A 235 5.81 -0.86 -5.54
C PHE A 235 6.23 0.59 -5.76
N LEU A 236 5.54 1.55 -5.11
CA LEU A 236 5.81 2.97 -5.23
C LEU A 236 5.88 3.64 -3.85
N SER A 237 6.92 4.47 -3.64
CA SER A 237 7.06 5.27 -2.42
C SER A 237 5.94 6.29 -2.25
N GLY A 238 5.71 6.73 -1.02
CA GLY A 238 5.01 7.98 -0.71
C GLY A 238 5.78 9.21 -1.19
N VAL A 239 5.15 10.37 -1.16
CA VAL A 239 5.77 11.69 -1.40
C VAL A 239 6.18 12.31 -0.08
#